data_bf647365210cd9bcceb72b682d224ddb
#
_entry.id   bf647365210cd9bcceb72b682d224ddb
#
_cell.length_a   1.000
_cell.length_b   1.000
_cell.length_c   1.000
_cell.angle_alpha   90.00
_cell.angle_beta   90.00
_cell.angle_gamma   90.00
#
_symmetry.space_group_name_H-M   'P 1'
#
loop_
_entity.id
_entity.type
_entity.pdbx_description
1 polymer ?
#
loop_
_entity_poly.entity_id
_entity_poly.type
_entity_poly.pdbx_seq_one_letter_code
_entity_poly.pdbx_strand_id
1 'polypeptide(L)'
;MILQLGKLQFAAMAGLAFTLASLASAADKPTARDRFYEAARAGDEPEWVGARTGILLKRGTGAAASIKEVAEDAEFQSGYQFRIRLQSNVDGYAYLVQLNGKECRVLFPNTGGGRSNKLKAFETSWVPARAGKTWFAFDNRPVVEGLHLLVSRKPIAELERGRDKDGKVKVSLFEDLLKRNGETVDMQFDEKSKAGISTVPATYYVEKKGRQFMAREIQLDHQRKPRVE
;
A
#
# COMPACT_ATOMS: atom_id res chain seq x y z
N MET A 1 -38.47 78.49 -49.80
CA MET A 1 -39.16 77.71 -48.76
C MET A 1 -38.42 76.40 -48.73
N ILE A 2 -37.46 76.28 -47.79
CA ILE A 2 -36.43 75.25 -47.81
C ILE A 2 -36.72 74.29 -46.66
N LEU A 3 -36.94 73.03 -47.03
CA LEU A 3 -37.05 71.91 -46.02
C LEU A 3 -35.64 71.44 -45.63
N GLN A 4 -35.36 71.46 -44.35
CA GLN A 4 -34.18 70.80 -43.80
C GLN A 4 -34.48 69.36 -43.36
N LEU A 5 -33.74 68.46 -43.97
CA LEU A 5 -33.76 67.06 -43.55
C LEU A 5 -32.96 66.84 -42.22
N GLY A 6 -33.64 66.26 -41.25
CA GLY A 6 -33.00 65.84 -40.00
C GLY A 6 -32.15 64.60 -40.20
N LYS A 7 -30.97 64.64 -39.66
CA LYS A 7 -30.02 63.48 -39.57
C LYS A 7 -30.43 62.52 -38.46
N LEU A 8 -30.80 61.31 -38.83
CA LEU A 8 -30.93 60.21 -37.90
C LEU A 8 -29.53 59.73 -37.50
N GLN A 9 -29.21 59.80 -36.22
CA GLN A 9 -28.03 59.16 -35.64
C GLN A 9 -28.38 57.74 -35.26
N PHE A 10 -27.72 56.74 -35.89
CA PHE A 10 -27.76 55.36 -35.49
C PHE A 10 -26.77 55.18 -34.33
N ALA A 11 -27.29 54.89 -33.13
CA ALA A 11 -26.48 54.43 -32.01
C ALA A 11 -26.12 52.96 -32.20
N ALA A 12 -24.83 52.70 -32.36
CA ALA A 12 -24.28 51.36 -32.39
C ALA A 12 -24.30 50.80 -30.97
N MET A 13 -25.14 49.79 -30.69
CA MET A 13 -25.06 48.97 -29.50
C MET A 13 -23.92 47.99 -29.65
N ALA A 14 -22.80 48.26 -28.96
CA ALA A 14 -21.72 47.27 -28.79
C ALA A 14 -22.19 46.18 -27.83
N GLY A 15 -22.50 45.00 -28.38
CA GLY A 15 -22.82 43.82 -27.61
C GLY A 15 -21.58 43.32 -26.90
N LEU A 16 -21.58 43.40 -25.56
CA LEU A 16 -20.58 42.81 -24.71
C LEU A 16 -20.79 41.28 -24.66
N ALA A 17 -20.07 40.54 -25.52
CA ALA A 17 -20.04 39.10 -25.44
C ALA A 17 -19.26 38.68 -24.18
N PHE A 18 -19.96 38.35 -23.11
CA PHE A 18 -19.40 37.66 -21.97
C PHE A 18 -19.04 36.24 -22.41
N THR A 19 -17.76 36.00 -22.71
CA THR A 19 -17.21 34.67 -22.80
C THR A 19 -17.13 34.07 -21.37
N LEU A 20 -18.12 33.25 -21.03
CA LEU A 20 -18.03 32.33 -19.90
C LEU A 20 -16.91 31.36 -20.22
N ALA A 21 -15.69 31.69 -19.82
CA ALA A 21 -14.62 30.70 -19.69
C ALA A 21 -15.08 29.70 -18.62
N SER A 22 -15.56 28.55 -19.07
CA SER A 22 -15.79 27.40 -18.21
C SER A 22 -14.45 27.07 -17.55
N LEU A 23 -14.31 27.42 -16.29
CA LEU A 23 -13.30 26.85 -15.41
C LEU A 23 -13.63 25.36 -15.28
N ALA A 24 -13.20 24.58 -16.27
CA ALA A 24 -13.10 23.14 -16.11
C ALA A 24 -12.13 22.93 -14.95
N SER A 25 -12.66 22.77 -13.74
CA SER A 25 -11.92 22.30 -12.61
C SER A 25 -11.24 21.01 -13.06
N ALA A 26 -9.92 21.04 -13.19
CA ALA A 26 -9.18 19.83 -13.42
C ALA A 26 -9.50 18.92 -12.24
N ALA A 27 -10.37 17.95 -12.44
CA ALA A 27 -10.69 16.98 -11.42
C ALA A 27 -9.36 16.35 -11.00
N ASP A 28 -8.97 16.56 -9.75
CA ASP A 28 -7.76 15.98 -9.20
C ASP A 28 -7.78 14.47 -9.46
N LYS A 29 -6.68 13.95 -10.00
CA LYS A 29 -6.58 12.52 -10.24
C LYS A 29 -6.79 11.78 -8.93
N PRO A 30 -7.63 10.73 -8.92
CA PRO A 30 -7.90 9.99 -7.70
C PRO A 30 -6.60 9.46 -7.10
N THR A 31 -6.43 9.66 -5.79
CA THR A 31 -5.25 9.23 -5.04
C THR A 31 -5.26 7.71 -4.83
N ALA A 32 -4.16 7.12 -4.37
CA ALA A 32 -4.11 5.70 -4.00
C ALA A 32 -5.17 5.35 -2.94
N ARG A 33 -5.40 6.25 -1.98
CA ARG A 33 -6.45 6.10 -0.97
C ARG A 33 -7.85 6.11 -1.59
N ASP A 34 -8.13 7.03 -2.51
CA ASP A 34 -9.44 7.12 -3.16
C ASP A 34 -9.74 5.84 -3.93
N ARG A 35 -8.76 5.33 -4.70
CA ARG A 35 -8.87 4.08 -5.44
C ARG A 35 -9.03 2.87 -4.52
N PHE A 36 -8.34 2.85 -3.37
CA PHE A 36 -8.50 1.79 -2.39
C PHE A 36 -9.94 1.67 -1.89
N TYR A 37 -10.62 2.81 -1.67
CA TYR A 37 -11.99 2.84 -1.17
C TYR A 37 -13.07 2.92 -2.27
N GLU A 38 -12.70 3.12 -3.51
CA GLU A 38 -13.64 3.17 -4.64
C GLU A 38 -14.50 1.90 -4.71
N ALA A 39 -13.87 0.75 -4.52
CA ALA A 39 -14.52 -0.54 -4.50
C ALA A 39 -15.63 -0.68 -3.46
N ALA A 40 -15.40 -0.12 -2.27
CA ALA A 40 -16.40 -0.17 -1.19
C ALA A 40 -17.67 0.63 -1.52
N ARG A 41 -17.58 1.58 -2.47
CA ARG A 41 -18.69 2.46 -2.87
C ARG A 41 -19.51 1.89 -4.02
N ALA A 42 -18.89 1.12 -4.90
CA ALA A 42 -19.52 0.67 -6.15
C ALA A 42 -20.32 -0.62 -6.02
N GLY A 43 -20.09 -1.42 -4.96
CA GLY A 43 -20.71 -2.76 -4.82
C GLY A 43 -20.20 -3.80 -5.82
N ASP A 44 -19.37 -3.37 -6.77
CA ASP A 44 -18.78 -4.21 -7.81
C ASP A 44 -17.38 -4.71 -7.40
N GLU A 45 -16.88 -5.71 -8.11
CA GLU A 45 -15.51 -6.17 -7.92
C GLU A 45 -14.54 -5.05 -8.32
N PRO A 46 -13.64 -4.59 -7.40
CA PRO A 46 -12.78 -3.45 -7.68
C PRO A 46 -11.86 -3.71 -8.85
N GLU A 47 -11.68 -2.72 -9.70
CA GLU A 47 -10.73 -2.80 -10.80
C GLU A 47 -9.28 -2.90 -10.31
N TRP A 48 -9.01 -2.34 -9.13
CA TRP A 48 -7.70 -2.19 -8.52
C TRP A 48 -7.51 -3.18 -7.38
N VAL A 49 -6.36 -3.84 -7.34
CA VAL A 49 -5.93 -4.58 -6.15
C VAL A 49 -5.13 -3.62 -5.28
N GLY A 50 -5.56 -3.44 -4.05
CA GLY A 50 -4.94 -2.48 -3.14
C GLY A 50 -4.73 -3.04 -1.75
N ALA A 51 -3.76 -2.45 -1.05
CA ALA A 51 -3.46 -2.72 0.34
C ALA A 51 -3.35 -1.42 1.14
N ARG A 52 -3.84 -1.44 2.36
CA ARG A 52 -3.57 -0.47 3.40
C ARG A 52 -2.75 -1.15 4.47
N THR A 53 -1.58 -0.60 4.75
CA THR A 53 -0.62 -1.21 5.69
C THR A 53 -0.31 -0.28 6.86
N GLY A 54 0.20 -0.88 7.93
CA GLY A 54 0.81 -0.21 9.06
C GLY A 54 1.75 -1.17 9.76
N ILE A 55 2.83 -0.67 10.35
CA ILE A 55 3.82 -1.49 11.04
C ILE A 55 3.64 -1.34 12.54
N LEU A 56 3.36 -2.45 13.23
CA LEU A 56 3.45 -2.50 14.68
C LEU A 56 4.86 -2.88 15.08
N LEU A 57 5.50 -2.00 15.82
CA LEU A 57 6.82 -2.21 16.39
C LEU A 57 6.70 -2.55 17.88
N LYS A 58 7.27 -3.67 18.27
CA LYS A 58 7.38 -4.10 19.67
C LYS A 58 8.83 -3.96 20.11
N ARG A 59 9.04 -3.16 21.16
CA ARG A 59 10.33 -2.93 21.82
C ARG A 59 10.32 -3.56 23.19
N GLY A 60 11.40 -4.27 23.54
CA GLY A 60 11.52 -4.95 24.84
C GLY A 60 10.75 -6.26 24.94
N THR A 61 10.81 -6.89 26.10
CA THR A 61 10.23 -8.20 26.41
C THR A 61 9.40 -8.17 27.69
N GLY A 62 8.53 -9.17 27.87
CA GLY A 62 7.72 -9.29 29.08
C GLY A 62 6.79 -8.10 29.32
N ALA A 63 6.61 -7.75 30.58
CA ALA A 63 5.74 -6.65 31.02
C ALA A 63 6.25 -5.25 30.62
N ALA A 64 7.56 -5.10 30.39
CA ALA A 64 8.17 -3.85 29.93
C ALA A 64 8.08 -3.65 28.42
N ALA A 65 7.47 -4.58 27.67
CA ALA A 65 7.34 -4.44 26.24
C ALA A 65 6.39 -3.29 25.87
N SER A 66 6.86 -2.37 25.02
CA SER A 66 6.02 -1.35 24.41
C SER A 66 5.66 -1.75 22.96
N ILE A 67 4.41 -1.53 22.57
CA ILE A 67 3.94 -1.77 21.19
C ILE A 67 3.41 -0.45 20.67
N LYS A 68 3.98 -0.01 19.54
CA LYS A 68 3.53 1.22 18.86
C LYS A 68 3.39 0.93 17.36
N GLU A 69 2.44 1.59 16.73
CA GLU A 69 2.39 1.64 15.28
C GLU A 69 3.33 2.74 14.79
N VAL A 70 4.15 2.41 13.79
CA VAL A 70 5.19 3.27 13.24
C VAL A 70 5.08 3.31 11.72
N ALA A 71 5.70 4.31 11.11
CA ALA A 71 5.85 4.40 9.67
C ALA A 71 6.96 3.45 9.16
N GLU A 72 7.01 3.22 7.84
CA GLU A 72 7.99 2.32 7.23
C GLU A 72 9.43 2.86 7.32
N ASP A 73 9.59 4.18 7.41
CA ASP A 73 10.86 4.89 7.58
C ASP A 73 11.33 5.02 9.03
N ALA A 74 10.65 4.35 9.96
CA ALA A 74 11.09 4.33 11.35
C ALA A 74 12.39 3.54 11.51
N GLU A 75 13.19 3.91 12.52
CA GLU A 75 14.39 3.16 12.87
C GLU A 75 14.06 1.84 13.58
N PHE A 76 14.61 0.75 13.06
CA PHE A 76 14.50 -0.57 13.65
C PHE A 76 15.85 -1.00 14.20
N GLN A 77 15.85 -1.74 15.32
CA GLN A 77 17.07 -2.18 16.00
C GLN A 77 17.03 -3.69 16.24
N SER A 78 18.21 -4.29 16.32
CA SER A 78 18.37 -5.71 16.68
C SER A 78 17.59 -6.05 17.97
N GLY A 79 16.83 -7.13 17.92
CA GLY A 79 15.95 -7.58 19.01
C GLY A 79 14.58 -6.93 19.06
N TYR A 80 14.32 -5.90 18.24
CA TYR A 80 12.96 -5.41 18.05
C TYR A 80 12.14 -6.44 17.28
N GLN A 81 10.82 -6.39 17.48
CA GLN A 81 9.90 -7.29 16.80
C GLN A 81 8.85 -6.46 16.08
N PHE A 82 8.40 -6.94 14.93
CA PHE A 82 7.38 -6.24 14.17
C PHE A 82 6.27 -7.15 13.65
N ARG A 83 5.15 -6.54 13.31
CA ARG A 83 4.02 -7.11 12.56
C ARG A 83 3.53 -6.09 11.56
N ILE A 84 3.01 -6.57 10.46
CA ILE A 84 2.32 -5.73 9.49
C ILE A 84 0.81 -5.86 9.75
N ARG A 85 0.16 -4.72 9.95
CA ARG A 85 -1.29 -4.61 9.86
C ARG A 85 -1.63 -4.45 8.39
N LEU A 86 -2.50 -5.28 7.90
CA LEU A 86 -2.87 -5.33 6.49
C LEU A 86 -4.38 -5.30 6.34
N GLN A 87 -4.86 -4.45 5.46
CA GLN A 87 -6.21 -4.45 4.93
C GLN A 87 -6.12 -4.53 3.41
N SER A 88 -6.90 -5.40 2.78
CA SER A 88 -7.04 -5.45 1.32
C SER A 88 -8.37 -4.84 0.90
N ASN A 89 -8.46 -4.27 -0.28
CA ASN A 89 -9.72 -3.84 -0.86
C ASN A 89 -10.44 -4.95 -1.63
N VAL A 90 -9.84 -6.14 -1.71
CA VAL A 90 -10.39 -7.32 -2.37
C VAL A 90 -10.31 -8.54 -1.46
N ASP A 91 -11.22 -9.49 -1.66
CA ASP A 91 -11.03 -10.86 -1.18
C ASP A 91 -9.83 -11.47 -1.90
N GLY A 92 -8.96 -12.18 -1.17
CA GLY A 92 -7.75 -12.70 -1.81
C GLY A 92 -6.74 -13.33 -0.86
N TYR A 93 -5.47 -13.13 -1.16
CA TYR A 93 -4.35 -13.77 -0.48
C TYR A 93 -3.22 -12.77 -0.26
N ALA A 94 -2.56 -12.87 0.89
CA ALA A 94 -1.36 -12.10 1.20
C ALA A 94 -0.12 -12.98 1.24
N TYR A 95 1.00 -12.43 0.78
CA TYR A 95 2.32 -13.02 0.94
C TYR A 95 3.29 -11.95 1.44
N LEU A 96 4.21 -12.36 2.31
CA LEU A 96 5.37 -11.56 2.66
C LEU A 96 6.61 -12.36 2.28
N VAL A 97 7.42 -11.78 1.41
CA VAL A 97 8.61 -12.41 0.87
C VAL A 97 9.83 -11.55 1.18
N GLN A 98 10.83 -12.14 1.78
CA GLN A 98 12.13 -11.50 1.99
C GLN A 98 13.04 -11.85 0.82
N LEU A 99 13.65 -10.83 0.23
CA LEU A 99 14.66 -10.96 -0.82
C LEU A 99 15.91 -10.20 -0.39
N ASN A 100 17.03 -10.92 -0.22
CA ASN A 100 18.31 -10.35 0.21
C ASN A 100 19.45 -10.63 -0.78
N GLY A 101 19.18 -10.50 -2.06
CA GLY A 101 20.13 -10.65 -3.16
C GLY A 101 20.49 -12.11 -3.50
N LYS A 102 20.70 -12.97 -2.51
CA LYS A 102 21.09 -14.39 -2.70
C LYS A 102 20.04 -15.38 -2.21
N GLU A 103 19.21 -14.97 -1.29
CA GLU A 103 18.12 -15.78 -0.74
C GLU A 103 16.79 -15.08 -0.94
N CYS A 104 15.82 -15.89 -1.32
CA CYS A 104 14.43 -15.49 -1.38
C CYS A 104 13.62 -16.43 -0.49
N ARG A 105 12.84 -15.88 0.43
CA ARG A 105 12.08 -16.67 1.39
C ARG A 105 10.67 -16.12 1.58
N VAL A 106 9.68 -16.97 1.48
CA VAL A 106 8.29 -16.66 1.87
C VAL A 106 8.21 -16.71 3.40
N LEU A 107 8.09 -15.55 4.02
CA LEU A 107 7.92 -15.41 5.47
C LEU A 107 6.45 -15.62 5.89
N PHE A 108 5.51 -15.31 4.98
CA PHE A 108 4.08 -15.51 5.19
C PHE A 108 3.41 -15.90 3.88
N PRO A 109 2.53 -16.93 3.85
CA PRO A 109 2.20 -17.80 4.98
C PRO A 109 3.35 -18.71 5.36
N ASN A 110 3.49 -18.97 6.68
CA ASN A 110 4.54 -19.86 7.18
C ASN A 110 4.23 -21.31 6.80
N THR A 111 5.25 -22.05 6.35
CA THR A 111 5.13 -23.45 5.88
C THR A 111 4.71 -24.44 6.96
N GLY A 112 4.98 -24.15 8.23
CA GLY A 112 4.71 -25.08 9.36
C GLY A 112 3.42 -24.83 10.13
N GLY A 113 2.62 -23.82 9.79
CA GLY A 113 1.60 -23.31 10.71
C GLY A 113 0.14 -23.52 10.33
N GLY A 114 -0.19 -24.13 9.19
CA GLY A 114 -1.60 -24.34 8.76
C GLY A 114 -2.42 -23.05 8.65
N ARG A 115 -1.78 -21.88 8.68
CA ARG A 115 -2.47 -20.59 8.74
C ARG A 115 -2.80 -20.11 7.35
N SER A 116 -4.07 -19.80 7.19
CA SER A 116 -4.59 -19.22 5.98
C SER A 116 -3.95 -17.84 5.73
N ASN A 117 -3.45 -17.62 4.52
CA ASN A 117 -3.09 -16.30 4.02
C ASN A 117 -4.25 -15.62 3.28
N LYS A 118 -5.46 -16.15 3.43
CA LYS A 118 -6.67 -15.57 2.86
C LYS A 118 -6.98 -14.24 3.52
N LEU A 119 -7.39 -13.30 2.70
CA LEU A 119 -7.85 -11.98 3.09
C LEU A 119 -9.34 -11.86 2.79
N LYS A 120 -10.04 -11.12 3.65
CA LYS A 120 -11.36 -10.58 3.37
C LYS A 120 -11.24 -9.09 3.10
N ALA A 121 -11.94 -8.62 2.08
CA ALA A 121 -11.97 -7.22 1.71
C ALA A 121 -12.34 -6.35 2.91
N PHE A 122 -11.56 -5.30 3.13
CA PHE A 122 -11.73 -4.31 4.21
C PHE A 122 -11.65 -4.86 5.64
N GLU A 123 -11.36 -6.16 5.83
CA GLU A 123 -11.07 -6.71 7.15
C GLU A 123 -9.59 -6.57 7.50
N THR A 124 -9.32 -6.27 8.78
CA THR A 124 -7.94 -6.17 9.26
C THR A 124 -7.33 -7.56 9.45
N SER A 125 -6.26 -7.81 8.75
CA SER A 125 -5.40 -8.99 8.89
C SER A 125 -4.05 -8.62 9.47
N TRP A 126 -3.35 -9.61 10.05
CA TRP A 126 -2.04 -9.45 10.66
C TRP A 126 -1.02 -10.38 10.02
N VAL A 127 0.13 -9.85 9.68
CA VAL A 127 1.25 -10.61 9.11
C VAL A 127 2.45 -10.49 10.05
N PRO A 128 2.88 -11.58 10.72
CA PRO A 128 2.25 -12.89 10.78
C PRO A 128 0.93 -12.87 11.55
N ALA A 129 0.08 -13.87 11.35
CA ALA A 129 -1.26 -13.92 11.93
C ALA A 129 -1.24 -13.82 13.47
N ARG A 130 -2.17 -13.05 14.04
CA ARG A 130 -2.21 -12.70 15.46
C ARG A 130 -2.42 -13.91 16.40
N ALA A 131 -3.07 -14.96 15.94
CA ALA A 131 -3.49 -16.11 16.77
C ALA A 131 -2.34 -16.87 17.46
N GLY A 132 -1.08 -16.63 17.12
CA GLY A 132 0.07 -17.34 17.68
C GLY A 132 1.04 -16.49 18.47
N LYS A 133 0.72 -15.25 18.82
CA LYS A 133 1.68 -14.33 19.46
C LYS A 133 3.01 -14.21 18.71
N THR A 134 3.03 -14.62 17.44
CA THR A 134 4.22 -14.62 16.57
C THR A 134 4.51 -13.22 16.08
N TRP A 135 5.75 -12.83 16.12
CA TRP A 135 6.28 -11.58 15.60
C TRP A 135 7.45 -11.91 14.70
N PHE A 136 7.70 -11.15 13.68
CA PHE A 136 9.00 -11.11 13.04
C PHE A 136 9.98 -10.44 13.99
N ALA A 137 11.22 -10.88 14.02
CA ALA A 137 12.26 -10.31 14.86
C ALA A 137 13.45 -9.89 13.99
N PHE A 138 13.97 -8.71 14.26
CA PHE A 138 15.25 -8.28 13.71
C PHE A 138 16.37 -9.04 14.43
N ASP A 139 17.20 -9.71 13.66
CA ASP A 139 18.36 -10.45 14.18
C ASP A 139 19.51 -9.50 14.57
N ASN A 140 20.71 -10.02 14.79
CA ASN A 140 21.87 -9.21 15.14
C ASN A 140 22.69 -8.76 13.92
N ARG A 141 22.17 -8.91 12.71
CA ARG A 141 22.82 -8.48 11.46
C ARG A 141 22.11 -7.25 10.90
N PRO A 142 22.61 -6.05 11.23
CA PRO A 142 22.00 -4.82 10.72
C PRO A 142 22.18 -4.73 9.21
N VAL A 143 21.06 -4.71 8.53
CA VAL A 143 20.97 -4.55 7.08
C VAL A 143 19.64 -3.87 6.75
N VAL A 144 19.51 -3.32 5.57
CA VAL A 144 18.20 -2.94 5.06
C VAL A 144 17.45 -4.20 4.67
N GLU A 145 16.35 -4.49 5.37
CA GLU A 145 15.51 -5.65 5.11
C GLU A 145 14.56 -5.34 3.95
N GLY A 146 14.81 -5.94 2.79
CA GLY A 146 13.92 -5.90 1.63
C GLY A 146 12.78 -6.90 1.79
N LEU A 147 11.60 -6.40 2.11
CA LEU A 147 10.39 -7.21 2.26
C LEU A 147 9.42 -6.88 1.13
N HIS A 148 9.00 -7.89 0.39
CA HIS A 148 7.95 -7.71 -0.62
C HIS A 148 6.62 -8.18 -0.06
N LEU A 149 5.68 -7.24 0.08
CA LEU A 149 4.28 -7.53 0.38
C LEU A 149 3.53 -7.71 -0.93
N LEU A 150 2.90 -8.87 -1.09
CA LEU A 150 2.05 -9.15 -2.22
C LEU A 150 0.62 -9.36 -1.75
N VAL A 151 -0.33 -8.77 -2.47
CA VAL A 151 -1.78 -9.00 -2.29
C VAL A 151 -2.35 -9.43 -3.63
N SER A 152 -3.03 -10.57 -3.65
CA SER A 152 -3.52 -11.20 -4.89
C SER A 152 -4.95 -11.68 -4.73
N ARG A 153 -5.77 -11.58 -5.80
CA ARG A 153 -7.13 -12.15 -5.83
C ARG A 153 -7.13 -13.68 -5.81
N LYS A 154 -6.08 -14.29 -6.38
CA LYS A 154 -5.93 -15.74 -6.48
C LYS A 154 -4.62 -16.18 -5.83
N PRO A 155 -4.50 -17.44 -5.38
CA PRO A 155 -3.22 -17.94 -4.92
C PRO A 155 -2.13 -17.76 -5.99
N ILE A 156 -0.95 -17.31 -5.57
CA ILE A 156 0.21 -17.20 -6.46
C ILE A 156 0.87 -18.58 -6.54
N ALA A 157 0.55 -19.31 -7.61
CA ALA A 157 0.94 -20.72 -7.76
C ALA A 157 2.46 -20.92 -7.67
N GLU A 158 3.23 -19.98 -8.19
CA GLU A 158 4.69 -19.97 -8.12
C GLU A 158 5.22 -19.95 -6.69
N LEU A 159 4.60 -19.16 -5.81
CA LEU A 159 4.98 -19.10 -4.40
C LEU A 159 4.45 -20.31 -3.62
N GLU A 160 3.26 -20.81 -3.95
CA GLU A 160 2.68 -21.97 -3.27
C GLU A 160 3.45 -23.28 -3.57
N ARG A 161 3.85 -23.49 -4.82
CA ARG A 161 4.51 -24.71 -5.27
C ARG A 161 6.03 -24.59 -5.31
N GLY A 162 6.55 -23.36 -5.48
CA GLY A 162 7.99 -23.10 -5.65
C GLY A 162 8.77 -23.05 -4.35
N ARG A 163 8.08 -22.96 -3.21
CA ARG A 163 8.73 -22.91 -1.90
C ARG A 163 9.03 -24.32 -1.37
N ASP A 164 10.18 -24.47 -0.77
CA ASP A 164 10.55 -25.66 -0.01
C ASP A 164 9.92 -25.68 1.39
N LYS A 165 10.26 -26.71 2.18
CA LYS A 165 9.81 -26.88 3.58
C LYS A 165 10.20 -25.70 4.50
N ASP A 166 11.26 -24.99 4.17
CA ASP A 166 11.78 -23.85 4.94
C ASP A 166 11.29 -22.50 4.38
N GLY A 167 10.40 -22.53 3.39
CA GLY A 167 9.85 -21.34 2.74
C GLY A 167 10.77 -20.73 1.69
N LYS A 168 11.90 -21.35 1.35
CA LYS A 168 12.83 -20.84 0.35
C LYS A 168 12.26 -21.00 -1.05
N VAL A 169 12.47 -19.98 -1.87
CA VAL A 169 12.08 -19.92 -3.29
C VAL A 169 13.32 -19.56 -4.09
N LYS A 170 13.40 -20.04 -5.33
CA LYS A 170 14.48 -19.61 -6.23
C LYS A 170 14.38 -18.12 -6.50
N VAL A 171 15.48 -17.39 -6.32
CA VAL A 171 15.54 -15.93 -6.54
C VAL A 171 15.03 -15.58 -7.94
N SER A 172 15.53 -16.28 -8.98
CA SER A 172 15.13 -16.03 -10.36
C SER A 172 13.62 -16.18 -10.59
N LEU A 173 12.98 -17.17 -9.94
CA LEU A 173 11.54 -17.38 -10.04
C LEU A 173 10.77 -16.19 -9.45
N PHE A 174 11.23 -15.66 -8.32
CA PHE A 174 10.59 -14.52 -7.67
C PHE A 174 10.81 -13.22 -8.46
N GLU A 175 12.03 -12.99 -8.95
CA GLU A 175 12.34 -11.85 -9.82
C GLU A 175 11.51 -11.88 -11.12
N ASP A 176 11.37 -13.05 -11.75
CA ASP A 176 10.54 -13.21 -12.94
C ASP A 176 9.05 -12.97 -12.65
N LEU A 177 8.60 -13.37 -11.44
CA LEU A 177 7.25 -13.07 -10.96
C LEU A 177 7.01 -11.56 -10.86
N LEU A 178 7.95 -10.83 -10.24
CA LEU A 178 7.87 -9.38 -10.11
C LEU A 178 7.90 -8.68 -11.47
N LYS A 179 8.83 -9.06 -12.36
CA LYS A 179 8.94 -8.49 -13.71
C LYS A 179 7.66 -8.65 -14.53
N ARG A 180 7.04 -9.81 -14.49
CA ARG A 180 5.78 -10.07 -15.24
C ARG A 180 4.62 -9.23 -14.73
N ASN A 181 4.64 -8.87 -13.47
CA ASN A 181 3.56 -8.10 -12.88
C ASN A 181 3.75 -6.57 -12.99
N GLY A 182 4.99 -6.12 -13.20
CA GLY A 182 5.36 -4.70 -13.26
C GLY A 182 5.43 -4.05 -11.87
N GLU A 183 6.14 -2.93 -11.78
CA GLU A 183 6.44 -2.27 -10.49
C GLU A 183 5.58 -1.03 -10.21
N THR A 184 4.59 -0.74 -11.03
CA THR A 184 3.82 0.51 -10.91
C THR A 184 2.70 0.40 -9.87
N VAL A 185 3.07 0.57 -8.63
CA VAL A 185 2.12 0.71 -7.53
C VAL A 185 2.02 2.20 -7.17
N ASP A 186 0.83 2.77 -7.29
CA ASP A 186 0.56 4.08 -6.72
C ASP A 186 0.56 3.97 -5.18
N MET A 187 1.30 4.85 -4.54
CA MET A 187 1.45 4.87 -3.09
C MET A 187 1.01 6.21 -2.52
N GLN A 188 0.32 6.17 -1.40
CA GLN A 188 0.02 7.34 -0.58
C GLN A 188 0.27 7.04 0.88
N PHE A 189 1.11 7.86 1.51
CA PHE A 189 1.30 7.86 2.95
C PHE A 189 0.29 8.82 3.61
N ASP A 190 -0.38 8.35 4.66
CA ASP A 190 -1.35 9.11 5.41
C ASP A 190 -0.90 9.14 6.90
N GLU A 191 -0.26 10.23 7.30
CA GLU A 191 0.24 10.42 8.66
C GLU A 191 -0.87 10.47 9.70
N LYS A 192 -2.02 11.02 9.30
CA LYS A 192 -3.19 11.16 10.16
C LYS A 192 -4.42 10.83 9.36
N SER A 193 -5.04 9.70 9.65
CA SER A 193 -6.36 9.44 9.09
C SER A 193 -7.30 10.57 9.52
N LYS A 194 -7.69 11.45 8.59
CA LYS A 194 -8.65 12.55 8.81
C LYS A 194 -10.06 12.07 9.19
N ALA A 195 -10.28 10.76 9.21
CA ALA A 195 -11.56 10.15 9.53
C ALA A 195 -11.79 9.98 11.04
N GLY A 196 -11.28 10.86 11.89
CA GLY A 196 -11.72 11.01 13.29
C GLY A 196 -11.51 9.83 14.25
N ILE A 197 -11.07 8.66 13.79
CA ILE A 197 -11.07 7.42 14.58
C ILE A 197 -9.68 6.81 14.75
N SER A 198 -8.68 7.19 13.98
CA SER A 198 -7.33 6.63 14.12
C SER A 198 -6.27 7.66 13.75
N THR A 199 -5.41 8.00 14.69
CA THR A 199 -4.18 8.79 14.50
C THR A 199 -3.01 7.91 14.05
N VAL A 200 -3.29 6.78 13.43
CA VAL A 200 -2.30 5.76 13.14
C VAL A 200 -1.81 5.94 11.70
N PRO A 201 -0.49 6.02 11.49
CA PRO A 201 0.08 6.08 10.17
C PRO A 201 -0.40 4.90 9.31
N ALA A 202 -0.72 5.16 8.07
CA ALA A 202 -1.12 4.11 7.14
C ALA A 202 -0.59 4.42 5.74
N THR A 203 -0.08 3.40 5.08
CA THR A 203 0.32 3.51 3.68
C THR A 203 -0.67 2.76 2.80
N TYR A 204 -1.10 3.41 1.74
CA TYR A 204 -2.00 2.84 0.73
C TYR A 204 -1.20 2.51 -0.52
N TYR A 205 -1.41 1.32 -1.01
CA TYR A 205 -0.84 0.84 -2.26
C TYR A 205 -1.97 0.37 -3.17
N VAL A 206 -1.91 0.73 -4.44
CA VAL A 206 -2.93 0.33 -5.42
C VAL A 206 -2.25 -0.05 -6.72
N GLU A 207 -2.50 -1.26 -7.20
CA GLU A 207 -1.99 -1.75 -8.47
C GLU A 207 -3.02 -1.52 -9.58
N LYS A 208 -2.53 -1.30 -10.78
CA LYS A 208 -3.34 -1.02 -11.97
C LYS A 208 -4.24 -2.19 -12.34
N LYS A 209 -5.41 -1.86 -12.91
CA LYS A 209 -6.37 -2.82 -13.49
C LYS A 209 -5.70 -3.90 -14.36
N GLY A 210 -6.17 -5.13 -14.21
CA GLY A 210 -5.75 -6.26 -15.03
C GLY A 210 -4.49 -6.98 -14.55
N ARG A 211 -3.87 -6.51 -13.46
CA ARG A 211 -2.75 -7.21 -12.84
C ARG A 211 -3.25 -8.36 -11.95
N GLN A 212 -2.45 -9.43 -11.88
CA GLN A 212 -2.81 -10.59 -11.06
C GLN A 212 -2.71 -10.30 -9.56
N PHE A 213 -1.76 -9.47 -9.18
CA PHE A 213 -1.51 -9.10 -7.79
C PHE A 213 -0.83 -7.74 -7.71
N MET A 214 -0.93 -7.11 -6.57
CA MET A 214 -0.11 -5.99 -6.15
C MET A 214 1.16 -6.53 -5.50
N ALA A 215 2.33 -5.97 -5.83
CA ALA A 215 3.59 -6.23 -5.16
C ALA A 215 4.25 -4.92 -4.77
N ARG A 216 4.67 -4.80 -3.52
CA ARG A 216 5.38 -3.63 -3.02
C ARG A 216 6.57 -4.04 -2.17
N GLU A 217 7.72 -3.48 -2.45
CA GLU A 217 8.89 -3.58 -1.58
C GLU A 217 8.73 -2.61 -0.40
N ILE A 218 8.89 -3.13 0.82
CA ILE A 218 8.95 -2.40 2.08
C ILE A 218 10.38 -2.53 2.56
N GLN A 219 11.09 -1.41 2.65
CA GLN A 219 12.46 -1.37 3.16
C GLN A 219 12.45 -0.96 4.62
N LEU A 220 12.91 -1.85 5.50
CA LEU A 220 13.02 -1.58 6.93
C LEU A 220 14.50 -1.33 7.27
N ASP A 221 14.81 -0.10 7.66
CA ASP A 221 16.19 0.27 8.03
C ASP A 221 16.55 -0.30 9.40
N HIS A 222 17.22 -1.45 9.38
CA HIS A 222 17.64 -2.19 10.57
C HIS A 222 19.04 -1.79 10.98
N GLN A 223 19.13 -1.05 12.07
CA GLN A 223 20.40 -0.56 12.63
C GLN A 223 20.89 -1.43 13.80
N ARG A 224 22.21 -1.43 14.00
CA ARG A 224 22.79 -2.06 15.18
C ARG A 224 22.36 -1.28 16.43
N LYS A 225 21.95 -2.01 17.47
CA LYS A 225 21.70 -1.41 18.77
C LYS A 225 22.96 -0.66 19.25
N PRO A 226 22.84 0.62 19.67
CA PRO A 226 23.98 1.33 20.27
C PRO A 226 24.58 0.51 21.40
N ARG A 227 25.91 0.39 21.45
CA ARG A 227 26.54 -0.14 22.65
C ARG A 227 26.28 0.85 23.78
N VAL A 228 25.61 0.39 24.81
CA VAL A 228 25.58 1.10 26.10
C VAL A 228 26.94 0.85 26.73
N GLU A 229 27.79 1.89 26.77
CA GLU A 229 29.04 1.89 27.52
C GLU A 229 28.77 1.98 29.01
#